data_796eb0f4d08a2b1db5acad79c368bdbd
#
_entry.id   796eb0f4d08a2b1db5acad79c368bdbd
#
_cell.length_a   1.000
_cell.length_b   1.000
_cell.length_c   1.000
_cell.angle_alpha   90.00
_cell.angle_beta   90.00
_cell.angle_gamma   90.00
#
_symmetry.space_group_name_H-M   'P 1'
#
loop_
_entity.id
_entity.type
_entity.pdbx_description
1 polymer ?
#
loop_
_entity_poly.entity_id
_entity_poly.type
_entity_poly.pdbx_seq_one_letter_code
_entity_poly.pdbx_strand_id
1 'polypeptide(L)' 'MKRDEVLATAGEYINGQRATDYGDAYENFERIAEGWNTIIRNAMTTHGYVTPQHVALMMDWVKTARLLNDIRHDDSW' A
#
# COMPACT_ATOMS: atom_id res chain seq x y z
N MET A 1 -11.56 -16.15 10.81
CA MET A 1 -10.25 -15.58 11.22
C MET A 1 -10.39 -14.09 11.48
N LYS A 2 -9.83 -13.64 12.55
CA LYS A 2 -9.89 -12.24 12.88
C LYS A 2 -8.89 -11.45 12.06
N ARG A 3 -9.23 -10.21 11.76
CA ARG A 3 -8.37 -9.33 10.98
C ARG A 3 -6.99 -9.16 11.60
N ASP A 4 -6.94 -9.03 12.92
CA ASP A 4 -5.68 -8.83 13.62
C ASP A 4 -4.76 -10.04 13.51
N GLU A 5 -5.33 -11.23 13.50
CA GLU A 5 -4.55 -12.46 13.35
C GLU A 5 -3.93 -12.53 11.97
N VAL A 6 -4.65 -12.11 10.94
CA VAL A 6 -4.13 -12.11 9.58
C VAL A 6 -2.95 -11.15 9.47
N LEU A 7 -3.09 -9.95 10.01
CA LEU A 7 -2.02 -8.95 9.94
C LEU A 7 -0.80 -9.37 10.74
N ALA A 8 -1.01 -9.96 11.91
CA ALA A 8 0.11 -10.42 12.73
C ALA A 8 0.86 -11.53 12.04
N THR A 9 0.15 -12.49 11.46
CA THR A 9 0.78 -13.61 10.76
C THR A 9 1.59 -13.13 9.57
N ALA A 10 1.03 -12.22 8.78
CA ALA A 10 1.74 -11.67 7.62
C ALA A 10 2.99 -10.93 8.06
N GLY A 11 2.90 -10.15 9.13
CA GLY A 11 4.05 -9.42 9.65
C GLY A 11 5.16 -10.33 10.13
N GLU A 12 4.80 -11.39 10.84
CA GLU A 12 5.77 -12.37 11.31
C GLU A 12 6.45 -13.08 10.15
N TYR A 13 5.69 -13.45 9.15
CA TYR A 13 6.24 -14.14 8.00
C TYR A 13 7.28 -13.28 7.28
N ILE A 14 6.93 -12.04 6.98
CA ILE A 14 7.81 -11.12 6.27
C ILE A 14 9.07 -10.87 7.09
N ASN A 15 8.89 -10.59 8.36
CA ASN A 15 10.01 -10.27 9.25
C ASN A 15 10.94 -11.45 9.45
N GLY A 16 10.42 -12.66 9.41
CA GLY A 16 11.21 -13.87 9.59
C GLY A 16 12.05 -14.23 8.39
N GLN A 17 11.82 -13.59 7.24
CA GLN A 17 12.55 -13.92 6.03
C GLN A 17 13.76 -13.02 5.82
N ARG A 18 13.55 -11.74 5.62
CA ARG A 18 14.65 -10.82 5.35
C ARG A 18 14.29 -9.43 5.86
N ALA A 19 15.09 -8.94 6.77
CA ALA A 19 14.84 -7.62 7.36
C ALA A 19 14.89 -6.51 6.31
N THR A 20 15.82 -6.60 5.36
CA THR A 20 15.96 -5.59 4.31
C THR A 20 14.73 -5.56 3.40
N ASP A 21 14.32 -6.74 2.94
CA ASP A 21 13.14 -6.83 2.08
C ASP A 21 11.89 -6.40 2.81
N TYR A 22 11.82 -6.71 4.09
CA TYR A 22 10.69 -6.31 4.90
C TYR A 22 10.58 -4.78 4.98
N GLY A 23 11.71 -4.11 5.19
CA GLY A 23 11.73 -2.66 5.27
C GLY A 23 11.25 -2.01 3.99
N ASP A 24 11.74 -2.49 2.84
CA ASP A 24 11.34 -1.97 1.55
C ASP A 24 9.86 -2.22 1.28
N ALA A 25 9.40 -3.43 1.57
CA ALA A 25 8.01 -3.79 1.38
C ALA A 25 7.10 -2.94 2.28
N TYR A 26 7.51 -2.75 3.52
CA TYR A 26 6.73 -1.96 4.46
C TYR A 26 6.59 -0.52 4.01
N GLU A 27 7.69 0.10 3.57
CA GLU A 27 7.65 1.47 3.07
C GLU A 27 6.74 1.60 1.86
N ASN A 28 6.80 0.62 0.96
CA ASN A 28 5.94 0.64 -0.22
C ASN A 28 4.47 0.51 0.18
N PHE A 29 4.18 -0.37 1.12
CA PHE A 29 2.81 -0.55 1.59
C PHE A 29 2.30 0.69 2.33
N GLU A 30 3.15 1.36 3.10
CA GLU A 30 2.76 2.61 3.75
C GLU A 30 2.38 3.66 2.72
N ARG A 31 3.16 3.78 1.67
CA ARG A 31 2.88 4.74 0.60
C ARG A 31 1.57 4.42 -0.10
N ILE A 32 1.34 3.14 -0.36
CA ILE A 32 0.08 2.70 -0.95
C ILE A 32 -1.08 3.05 -0.03
N ALA A 33 -0.93 2.78 1.26
CA ALA A 33 -1.99 3.06 2.23
C ALA A 33 -2.30 4.55 2.32
N GLU A 34 -1.30 5.40 2.24
CA GLU A 34 -1.51 6.84 2.27
C GLU A 34 -2.38 7.30 1.10
N GLY A 35 -2.04 6.85 -0.10
CA GLY A 35 -2.82 7.20 -1.28
C GLY A 35 -4.22 6.63 -1.22
N TRP A 36 -4.34 5.39 -0.82
CA TRP A 36 -5.65 4.74 -0.71
C TRP A 36 -6.53 5.44 0.33
N ASN A 37 -5.96 5.84 1.46
CA ASN A 37 -6.73 6.55 2.47
C ASN A 37 -7.30 7.86 1.94
N THR A 38 -6.53 8.56 1.13
CA THR A 38 -7.01 9.79 0.50
C THR A 38 -8.16 9.50 -0.45
N ILE A 39 -8.03 8.48 -1.27
CA ILE A 39 -9.06 8.09 -2.23
C ILE A 39 -10.32 7.62 -1.51
N ILE A 40 -10.15 6.78 -0.50
CA ILE A 40 -11.28 6.27 0.28
C ILE A 40 -11.99 7.40 1.02
N ARG A 41 -11.24 8.33 1.58
CA ARG A 41 -11.85 9.49 2.25
C ARG A 41 -12.70 10.29 1.28
N ASN A 42 -12.20 10.51 0.08
CA ASN A 42 -12.98 11.19 -0.95
C ASN A 42 -14.26 10.42 -1.28
N ALA A 43 -14.14 9.10 -1.44
CA ALA A 43 -15.29 8.27 -1.75
C ALA A 43 -16.35 8.35 -0.66
N MET A 44 -15.93 8.25 0.59
CA MET A 44 -16.85 8.28 1.72
C MET A 44 -17.51 9.65 1.86
N THR A 45 -16.76 10.72 1.60
CA THR A 45 -17.28 12.09 1.72
C THR A 45 -18.28 12.40 0.62
N THR A 46 -18.00 11.97 -0.61
CA THR A 46 -18.82 12.34 -1.76
C THR A 46 -19.97 11.36 -1.99
N HIS A 47 -19.77 10.07 -1.74
CA HIS A 47 -20.75 9.04 -2.07
C HIS A 47 -21.19 8.20 -0.89
N GLY A 48 -20.39 8.13 0.15
CA GLY A 48 -20.64 7.22 1.27
C GLY A 48 -20.19 5.81 1.00
N TYR A 49 -19.54 5.54 -0.13
CA TYR A 49 -19.03 4.22 -0.49
C TYR A 49 -17.96 4.36 -1.57
N VAL A 50 -17.17 3.31 -1.75
CA VAL A 50 -16.12 3.30 -2.77
C VAL A 50 -16.76 2.93 -4.12
N THR A 51 -16.55 3.78 -5.12
CA THR A 51 -17.09 3.57 -6.46
C THR A 51 -16.07 2.86 -7.35
N PRO A 52 -16.49 2.30 -8.51
CA PRO A 52 -15.53 1.73 -9.45
C PRO A 52 -14.45 2.70 -9.90
N GLN A 53 -14.78 3.98 -10.02
CA GLN A 53 -13.80 5.00 -10.38
C GLN A 53 -12.74 5.15 -9.30
N HIS A 54 -13.16 5.06 -8.03
CA HIS A 54 -12.20 5.10 -6.93
C HIS A 54 -11.29 3.88 -6.94
N VAL A 55 -11.85 2.71 -7.28
CA VAL A 55 -11.04 1.49 -7.40
C VAL A 55 -9.98 1.67 -8.50
N ALA A 56 -10.36 2.25 -9.63
CA ALA A 56 -9.40 2.50 -10.70
C ALA A 56 -8.27 3.41 -10.24
N LEU A 57 -8.60 4.46 -9.50
CA LEU A 57 -7.59 5.35 -8.94
C LEU A 57 -6.70 4.64 -7.94
N MET A 58 -7.28 3.76 -7.12
CA MET A 58 -6.50 2.98 -6.15
C MET A 58 -5.50 2.06 -6.84
N MET A 59 -5.91 1.43 -7.93
CA MET A 59 -5.02 0.56 -8.70
C MET A 59 -3.92 1.35 -9.39
N ASP A 60 -4.26 2.51 -9.93
CA ASP A 60 -3.26 3.40 -10.54
C ASP A 60 -2.26 3.87 -9.50
N TRP A 61 -2.73 4.15 -8.29
CA TRP A 61 -1.85 4.58 -7.23
C TRP A 61 -0.84 3.50 -6.85
N VAL A 62 -1.24 2.23 -6.86
CA VAL A 62 -0.32 1.13 -6.60
C VAL A 62 0.84 1.18 -7.58
N LYS A 63 0.56 1.39 -8.86
CA LYS A 63 1.61 1.50 -9.89
C LYS A 63 2.51 2.70 -9.62
N THR A 64 1.92 3.83 -9.31
CA THR A 64 2.68 5.04 -9.01
C THR A 64 3.58 4.83 -7.79
N ALA A 65 3.05 4.23 -6.75
CA ALA A 65 3.82 3.97 -5.54
C ALA A 65 5.01 3.06 -5.82
N ARG A 66 4.81 2.05 -6.66
CA ARG A 66 5.90 1.14 -7.04
C ARG A 66 6.97 1.88 -7.82
N LEU A 67 6.57 2.74 -8.74
CA LEU A 67 7.53 3.53 -9.51
C LEU A 67 8.32 4.46 -8.61
N LEU A 68 7.66 5.10 -7.66
CA LEU A 68 8.35 5.96 -6.71
C LEU A 68 9.34 5.18 -5.87
N ASN A 69 8.98 3.97 -5.49
CA ASN A 69 9.86 3.10 -4.75
C ASN A 69 11.09 2.71 -5.57
N ASP A 70 10.88 2.41 -6.86
CA ASP A 70 11.97 2.05 -7.76
C ASP A 70 12.93 3.22 -7.96
N ILE A 71 12.40 4.41 -8.15
CA ILE A 71 13.22 5.62 -8.31
C ILE A 71 14.10 5.82 -7.07
N ARG A 72 13.53 5.62 -5.90
CA ARG A 72 14.24 5.81 -4.66
C ARG A 72 15.40 4.84 -4.51
N HIS A 73 15.25 3.61 -4.99
CA HIS A 73 16.26 2.57 -4.82
C HIS A 73 17.19 2.43 -6.01
N ASP A 74 16.89 3.10 -7.11
CA ASP A 74 17.73 3.03 -8.31
C ASP A 74 18.51 4.32 -8.46
N ASP A 75 19.69 4.33 -7.88
CA ASP A 75 20.56 5.49 -7.91
C ASP A 75 21.25 5.68 -9.26
N SER A 76 21.08 4.74 -10.16
CA SER A 76 21.74 4.82 -11.47
C SER A 76 21.03 5.73 -12.44
N TRP A 77 19.94 6.27 -12.02
CA TRP A 77 19.21 7.24 -12.79
C TRP A 77 20.11 8.40 -13.23
#